data_1bb95b7dea39bfd875743fc7e0c96546
#
_entry.id   1bb95b7dea39bfd875743fc7e0c96546
#
_cell.length_a   1.000
_cell.length_b   1.000
_cell.length_c   1.000
_cell.angle_alpha   90.00
_cell.angle_beta   90.00
_cell.angle_gamma   90.00
#
_symmetry.space_group_name_H-M   'P 1'
#
loop_
_entity.id
_entity.type
_entity.pdbx_description
1 polymer ?
#
loop_
_entity_poly.entity_id
_entity_poly.type
_entity_poly.pdbx_seq_one_letter_code
_entity_poly.pdbx_strand_id
1 'polypeptide(L)'
;MSYKDVYENWKKDPEAFWMAIANSIDWYKKPTLALNSENAPLYEWFTDARVNTCFNAVDRHLLNGRANQKAIIYDSPVTDTKYSITYSELHEKVSTLAGALLAKGISKGDRVIIYMPMVPEG
;
A
#
# COMPACT_ATOMS: atom_id res chain seq x y z
N MET A 1 18.92 -5.76 -15.20
CA MET A 1 18.06 -4.98 -16.13
C MET A 1 18.35 -3.49 -15.87
N SER A 2 18.76 -2.73 -16.88
CA SER A 2 19.04 -1.29 -16.73
C SER A 2 17.74 -0.48 -16.75
N TYR A 3 17.80 0.78 -16.27
CA TYR A 3 16.64 1.70 -16.38
C TYR A 3 16.17 1.83 -17.83
N LYS A 4 17.10 1.92 -18.77
CA LYS A 4 16.78 2.03 -20.20
C LYS A 4 15.98 0.83 -20.71
N ASP A 5 16.39 -0.39 -20.32
CA ASP A 5 15.68 -1.62 -20.73
C ASP A 5 14.25 -1.64 -20.20
N VAL A 6 14.05 -1.24 -18.93
CA VAL A 6 12.72 -1.16 -18.31
C VAL A 6 11.85 -0.14 -19.03
N TYR A 7 12.39 1.04 -19.31
CA TYR A 7 11.67 2.12 -19.97
C TYR A 7 11.27 1.77 -21.41
N GLU A 8 12.18 1.18 -22.20
CA GLU A 8 11.89 0.74 -23.56
C GLU A 8 10.87 -0.42 -23.59
N ASN A 9 10.93 -1.31 -22.58
CA ASN A 9 9.95 -2.39 -22.46
C ASN A 9 8.54 -1.83 -22.17
N TRP A 10 8.43 -0.87 -21.23
CA TRP A 10 7.17 -0.17 -20.98
C TRP A 10 6.62 0.53 -22.23
N LYS A 11 7.46 1.25 -22.98
CA LYS A 11 7.03 1.97 -24.20
C LYS A 11 6.51 1.03 -25.28
N LYS A 12 7.09 -0.16 -25.38
CA LYS A 12 6.73 -1.15 -26.41
C LYS A 12 5.33 -1.70 -26.18
N ASP A 13 4.98 -2.02 -24.94
CA ASP A 13 3.68 -2.57 -24.55
C ASP A 13 3.36 -2.16 -23.09
N PRO A 14 2.75 -0.98 -22.89
CA PRO A 14 2.41 -0.50 -21.56
C PRO A 14 1.44 -1.41 -20.82
N GLU A 15 0.48 -2.00 -21.51
CA GLU A 15 -0.52 -2.89 -20.90
C GLU A 15 0.15 -4.14 -20.32
N ALA A 16 0.89 -4.86 -21.13
CA ALA A 16 1.60 -6.06 -20.67
C ALA A 16 2.62 -5.73 -19.57
N PHE A 17 3.30 -4.58 -19.64
CA PHE A 17 4.24 -4.14 -18.64
C PHE A 17 3.56 -3.96 -17.26
N TRP A 18 2.46 -3.22 -17.19
CA TRP A 18 1.77 -2.97 -15.94
C TRP A 18 1.05 -4.21 -15.40
N MET A 19 0.52 -5.07 -16.28
CA MET A 19 -0.03 -6.36 -15.88
C MET A 19 1.04 -7.29 -15.28
N ALA A 20 2.26 -7.28 -15.82
CA ALA A 20 3.38 -8.04 -15.25
C ALA A 20 3.77 -7.53 -13.85
N ILE A 21 3.85 -6.21 -13.66
CA ILE A 21 4.13 -5.58 -12.35
C ILE A 21 3.02 -5.88 -11.34
N ALA A 22 1.77 -5.87 -11.77
CA ALA A 22 0.61 -6.18 -10.93
C ALA A 22 0.68 -7.58 -10.27
N ASN A 23 1.45 -8.52 -10.83
CA ASN A 23 1.68 -9.84 -10.21
C ASN A 23 2.47 -9.78 -8.89
N SER A 24 3.13 -8.66 -8.58
CA SER A 24 3.81 -8.46 -7.29
C SER A 24 2.86 -8.08 -6.15
N ILE A 25 1.60 -7.80 -6.46
CA ILE A 25 0.55 -7.43 -5.51
C ILE A 25 -0.29 -8.67 -5.17
N ASP A 26 -0.65 -8.82 -3.89
CA ASP A 26 -1.58 -9.84 -3.43
C ASP A 26 -3.01 -9.34 -3.60
N TRP A 27 -3.68 -9.82 -4.65
CA TRP A 27 -5.04 -9.44 -5.01
C TRP A 27 -6.08 -10.39 -4.44
N TYR A 28 -7.21 -9.90 -3.96
CA TYR A 28 -8.41 -10.71 -3.73
C TYR A 28 -9.05 -11.14 -5.06
N LYS A 29 -9.05 -10.24 -6.04
CA LYS A 29 -9.41 -10.52 -7.42
C LYS A 29 -8.37 -9.89 -8.32
N LYS A 30 -7.65 -10.70 -9.10
CA LYS A 30 -6.61 -10.21 -10.02
C LYS A 30 -7.23 -9.36 -11.12
N PRO A 31 -6.52 -8.31 -11.59
CA PRO A 31 -6.95 -7.54 -12.75
C PRO A 31 -6.89 -8.37 -14.03
N THR A 32 -7.76 -8.06 -14.98
CA THR A 32 -7.68 -8.53 -16.37
C THR A 32 -7.27 -7.41 -17.32
N LEU A 33 -7.30 -6.15 -16.86
CA LEU A 33 -6.95 -4.94 -17.59
C LEU A 33 -6.14 -4.01 -16.69
N ALA A 34 -5.03 -3.44 -17.20
CA ALA A 34 -4.25 -2.49 -16.43
C ALA A 34 -4.90 -1.10 -16.43
N LEU A 35 -5.28 -0.59 -17.59
CA LEU A 35 -5.81 0.77 -17.73
C LEU A 35 -7.13 0.78 -18.51
N ASN A 36 -8.18 1.27 -17.89
CA ASN A 36 -9.42 1.62 -18.59
C ASN A 36 -9.36 3.08 -19.08
N SER A 37 -9.46 3.29 -20.38
CA SER A 37 -9.44 4.61 -21.03
C SER A 37 -10.77 5.00 -21.66
N GLU A 38 -11.87 4.26 -21.42
CA GLU A 38 -13.18 4.52 -22.02
C GLU A 38 -13.71 5.92 -21.68
N ASN A 39 -13.38 6.43 -20.50
CA ASN A 39 -13.79 7.75 -20.03
C ASN A 39 -12.66 8.79 -20.05
N ALA A 40 -11.73 8.69 -21.02
CA ALA A 40 -10.64 9.66 -21.14
C ALA A 40 -11.17 11.11 -21.12
N PRO A 41 -10.53 12.07 -20.38
CA PRO A 41 -9.22 11.97 -19.72
C PRO A 41 -9.26 11.39 -18.29
N LEU A 42 -10.39 10.87 -17.82
CA LEU A 42 -10.53 10.24 -16.51
C LEU A 42 -10.16 8.77 -16.63
N TYR A 43 -8.88 8.47 -16.52
CA TYR A 43 -8.35 7.12 -16.59
C TYR A 43 -8.52 6.38 -15.28
N GLU A 44 -8.81 5.08 -15.35
CA GLU A 44 -8.99 4.22 -14.19
C GLU A 44 -8.05 3.00 -14.28
N TRP A 45 -7.31 2.74 -13.19
CA TRP A 45 -6.38 1.61 -13.11
C TRP A 45 -7.03 0.40 -12.46
N PHE A 46 -6.83 -0.78 -13.06
CA PHE A 46 -7.23 -2.08 -12.51
C PHE A 46 -8.70 -2.13 -12.03
N THR A 47 -9.61 -1.59 -12.82
CA THR A 47 -11.02 -1.34 -12.45
C THR A 47 -11.78 -2.60 -12.05
N ASP A 48 -11.43 -3.75 -12.61
CA ASP A 48 -12.05 -5.05 -12.33
C ASP A 48 -11.39 -5.81 -11.16
N ALA A 49 -10.29 -5.28 -10.61
CA ALA A 49 -9.54 -5.92 -9.54
C ALA A 49 -10.06 -5.58 -8.14
N ARG A 50 -9.64 -6.37 -7.15
CA ARG A 50 -9.88 -6.10 -5.73
C ARG A 50 -8.61 -6.36 -4.93
N VAL A 51 -8.23 -5.39 -4.12
CA VAL A 51 -7.02 -5.45 -3.29
C VAL A 51 -7.31 -4.91 -1.89
N ASN A 52 -6.59 -5.40 -0.90
CA ASN A 52 -6.45 -4.76 0.40
C ASN A 52 -5.04 -4.17 0.49
N THR A 53 -4.96 -2.85 0.51
CA THR A 53 -3.69 -2.12 0.57
C THR A 53 -2.99 -2.35 1.91
N CYS A 54 -3.74 -2.35 3.02
CA CYS A 54 -3.20 -2.62 4.36
C CYS A 54 -2.58 -4.03 4.42
N PHE A 55 -3.28 -5.05 3.93
CA PHE A 55 -2.73 -6.40 3.84
C PHE A 55 -1.39 -6.43 3.09
N ASN A 56 -1.33 -5.78 1.94
CA ASN A 56 -0.11 -5.72 1.14
C ASN A 56 1.04 -4.96 1.82
N ALA A 57 0.71 -3.92 2.59
CA ALA A 57 1.71 -3.08 3.25
C ALA A 57 2.20 -3.65 4.59
N VAL A 58 1.36 -4.43 5.29
CA VAL A 58 1.62 -4.86 6.67
C VAL A 58 1.53 -6.38 6.83
N ASP A 59 0.32 -6.95 6.69
CA ASP A 59 0.02 -8.34 7.10
C ASP A 59 0.86 -9.37 6.34
N ARG A 60 1.00 -9.23 5.03
CA ARG A 60 1.76 -10.18 4.21
C ARG A 60 3.22 -10.31 4.62
N HIS A 61 3.78 -9.25 5.24
CA HIS A 61 5.17 -9.27 5.70
C HIS A 61 5.35 -10.15 6.93
N LEU A 62 4.34 -10.23 7.80
CA LEU A 62 4.34 -11.19 8.92
C LEU A 62 4.31 -12.62 8.38
N LEU A 63 3.41 -12.89 7.42
CA LEU A 63 3.27 -14.21 6.80
C LEU A 63 4.55 -14.66 6.07
N ASN A 64 5.31 -13.71 5.53
CA ASN A 64 6.58 -13.94 4.84
C ASN A 64 7.80 -13.97 5.78
N GLY A 65 7.60 -14.13 7.10
CA GLY A 65 8.68 -14.27 8.08
C GLY A 65 9.43 -12.98 8.42
N ARG A 66 8.87 -11.80 8.08
CA ARG A 66 9.49 -10.50 8.30
C ARG A 66 8.99 -9.79 9.56
N ALA A 67 8.32 -10.49 10.47
CA ALA A 67 7.69 -9.93 11.67
C ALA A 67 8.63 -9.04 12.50
N ASN A 68 9.87 -9.48 12.69
CA ASN A 68 10.89 -8.77 13.48
C ASN A 68 11.70 -7.75 12.67
N GLN A 69 11.44 -7.61 11.37
CA GLN A 69 12.10 -6.59 10.55
C GLN A 69 11.53 -5.21 10.87
N LYS A 70 12.39 -4.19 10.88
CA LYS A 70 11.97 -2.80 11.04
C LYS A 70 11.08 -2.38 9.85
N ALA A 71 9.84 -2.01 10.14
CA ALA A 71 8.89 -1.47 9.17
C ALA A 71 9.01 0.05 9.07
N ILE A 72 9.19 0.72 10.24
CA ILE A 72 9.34 2.16 10.33
C ILE A 72 10.62 2.47 11.12
N ILE A 73 11.40 3.43 10.64
CA ILE A 73 12.51 4.04 11.36
C ILE A 73 12.15 5.51 11.50
N TYR A 74 11.97 5.96 12.74
CA TYR A 74 11.65 7.33 13.08
C TYR A 74 12.87 8.02 13.66
N ASP A 75 13.17 9.21 13.14
CA ASP A 75 14.28 10.04 13.59
C ASP A 75 13.83 11.50 13.49
N SER A 76 13.57 12.14 14.63
CA SER A 76 13.07 13.51 14.71
C SER A 76 14.08 14.42 15.40
N PRO A 77 14.72 15.33 14.71
CA PRO A 77 15.59 16.34 15.31
C PRO A 77 14.83 17.37 16.16
N VAL A 78 13.52 17.53 15.91
CA VAL A 78 12.68 18.49 16.65
C VAL A 78 12.41 18.04 18.09
N THR A 79 12.20 16.75 18.28
CA THR A 79 11.90 16.15 19.59
C THR A 79 13.08 15.39 20.18
N ASP A 80 14.21 15.34 19.45
CA ASP A 80 15.38 14.51 19.78
C ASP A 80 15.01 13.06 20.06
N THR A 81 14.10 12.53 19.23
CA THR A 81 13.52 11.19 19.41
C THR A 81 13.90 10.30 18.25
N LYS A 82 14.44 9.12 18.56
CA LYS A 82 14.81 8.10 17.57
C LYS A 82 14.39 6.72 18.02
N TYR A 83 13.60 6.03 17.21
CA TYR A 83 13.19 4.64 17.45
C TYR A 83 12.78 3.93 16.17
N SER A 84 12.50 2.65 16.27
CA SER A 84 11.98 1.86 15.14
C SER A 84 10.80 1.02 15.59
N ILE A 85 9.90 0.75 14.65
CA ILE A 85 8.73 -0.11 14.82
C ILE A 85 8.91 -1.30 13.89
N THR A 86 8.79 -2.52 14.40
CA THR A 86 8.80 -3.75 13.61
C THR A 86 7.47 -3.96 12.89
N TYR A 87 7.42 -4.86 11.89
CA TYR A 87 6.16 -5.23 11.25
C TYR A 87 5.15 -5.83 12.24
N SER A 88 5.61 -6.59 13.24
CA SER A 88 4.73 -7.15 14.27
C SER A 88 4.08 -6.05 15.11
N GLU A 89 4.88 -5.09 15.60
CA GLU A 89 4.38 -3.95 16.37
C GLU A 89 3.46 -3.04 15.56
N LEU A 90 3.81 -2.82 14.27
CA LEU A 90 2.98 -2.04 13.36
C LEU A 90 1.62 -2.70 13.12
N HIS A 91 1.61 -4.01 12.88
CA HIS A 91 0.38 -4.78 12.72
C HIS A 91 -0.54 -4.68 13.93
N GLU A 92 0.00 -4.80 15.15
CA GLU A 92 -0.77 -4.67 16.39
C GLU A 92 -1.41 -3.27 16.51
N LYS A 93 -0.62 -2.21 16.27
CA LYS A 93 -1.09 -0.82 16.30
C LYS A 93 -2.20 -0.56 15.27
N VAL A 94 -1.99 -1.00 14.03
CA VAL A 94 -2.95 -0.84 12.92
C VAL A 94 -4.24 -1.60 13.21
N SER A 95 -4.15 -2.82 13.72
CA SER A 95 -5.31 -3.64 14.07
C SER A 95 -6.13 -3.00 15.21
N THR A 96 -5.44 -2.46 16.22
CA THR A 96 -6.09 -1.75 17.33
C THR A 96 -6.82 -0.50 16.85
N LEU A 97 -6.18 0.32 16.00
CA LEU A 97 -6.81 1.51 15.43
C LEU A 97 -8.01 1.14 14.55
N ALA A 98 -7.88 0.12 13.70
CA ALA A 98 -8.98 -0.35 12.85
C ALA A 98 -10.19 -0.79 13.70
N GLY A 99 -9.96 -1.52 14.79
CA GLY A 99 -11.01 -1.89 15.73
C GLY A 99 -11.67 -0.69 16.39
N ALA A 100 -10.91 0.33 16.77
CA ALA A 100 -11.43 1.56 17.36
C ALA A 100 -12.29 2.36 16.36
N LEU A 101 -11.88 2.42 15.09
CA LEU A 101 -12.64 3.10 14.02
C LEU A 101 -13.96 2.38 13.76
N LEU A 102 -13.94 1.04 13.67
CA LEU A 102 -15.15 0.22 13.52
C LEU A 102 -16.13 0.42 14.69
N ALA A 103 -15.61 0.45 15.92
CA ALA A 103 -16.43 0.69 17.12
C ALA A 103 -17.08 2.08 17.13
N LYS A 104 -16.50 3.06 16.42
CA LYS A 104 -17.08 4.40 16.21
C LYS A 104 -18.05 4.47 15.01
N GLY A 105 -18.30 3.36 14.33
CA GLY A 105 -19.23 3.27 13.21
C GLY A 105 -18.64 3.60 11.85
N ILE A 106 -17.30 3.76 11.75
CA ILE A 106 -16.64 3.96 10.46
C ILE A 106 -16.77 2.70 9.62
N SER A 107 -17.17 2.85 8.37
CA SER A 107 -17.45 1.78 7.44
C SER A 107 -16.84 2.04 6.06
N LYS A 108 -16.94 1.03 5.18
CA LYS A 108 -16.45 1.17 3.80
C LYS A 108 -17.17 2.31 3.08
N GLY A 109 -16.40 3.24 2.53
CA GLY A 109 -16.88 4.41 1.82
C GLY A 109 -16.82 5.70 2.64
N ASP A 110 -16.62 5.60 3.95
CA ASP A 110 -16.41 6.77 4.80
C ASP A 110 -15.04 7.42 4.51
N ARG A 111 -15.00 8.72 4.76
CA ARG A 111 -13.79 9.52 4.58
C ARG A 111 -13.21 9.88 5.93
N VAL A 112 -11.98 9.44 6.17
CA VAL A 112 -11.21 9.77 7.37
C VAL A 112 -10.14 10.79 7.00
N ILE A 113 -10.11 11.92 7.70
CA ILE A 113 -9.09 12.96 7.51
C ILE A 113 -8.01 12.78 8.56
N ILE A 114 -6.76 12.68 8.10
CA ILE A 114 -5.58 12.66 8.95
C ILE A 114 -5.03 14.09 9.00
N TYR A 115 -5.01 14.70 10.20
CA TYR A 115 -4.45 16.03 10.44
C TYR A 115 -3.46 15.98 11.59
N MET A 116 -2.20 15.67 11.27
CA MET A 116 -1.10 15.56 12.23
C MET A 116 0.24 15.85 11.53
N PRO A 117 1.31 16.17 12.30
CA PRO A 117 2.66 16.32 11.74
C PRO A 117 3.21 14.98 11.25
N MET A 118 4.45 15.02 10.71
CA MET A 118 5.17 13.80 10.28
C MET A 118 5.62 13.00 11.50
N VAL A 119 4.73 12.15 11.97
CA VAL A 119 4.92 11.22 13.08
C VAL A 119 4.54 9.81 12.65
N PRO A 120 5.06 8.76 13.29
CA PRO A 120 4.77 7.37 12.90
C PRO A 120 3.30 6.96 13.04
N GLU A 121 2.52 7.72 13.76
CA GLU A 121 1.07 7.52 13.98
C GLU A 121 0.21 8.01 12.80
N GLY A 122 0.80 8.75 11.84
CA GLY A 122 0.11 9.34 10.67
C GLY A 122 -0.07 8.43 9.47
#